data_8c89ea91d50a56247168a34568165ad6
#
_entry.id   8c89ea91d50a56247168a34568165ad6
#
_cell.length_a   1.000
_cell.length_b   1.000
_cell.length_c   1.000
_cell.angle_alpha   90.00
_cell.angle_beta   90.00
_cell.angle_gamma   90.00
#
_symmetry.space_group_name_H-M   'P 1'
#
loop_
_entity.id
_entity.type
_entity.pdbx_description
1 polymer ?
#
loop_
_entity_poly.entity_id
_entity_poly.type
_entity_poly.pdbx_seq_one_letter_code
_entity_poly.pdbx_strand_id
1 'polypeptide(L)'
;MNRLYNMTKEDNIFFAKRKIIDNIYKSANLEGIAVTFADTVDFYNNVNNGKISVDNMLKLKGLKDAWEYILNSIDDDLTINYIKKIHFEICKGQNVNPLGEFRETGVGITGTSWRPKLPSECDYEKELNDILNNPDKQDLAINLFCWI
;
A
#
# COMPACT_ATOMS: atom_id res chain seq x y z
N MET A 1 -23.54 -12.15 1.24
CA MET A 1 -23.75 -11.07 0.24
C MET A 1 -23.55 -11.67 -1.16
N ASN A 2 -24.51 -11.54 -2.09
CA ASN A 2 -24.32 -12.08 -3.43
C ASN A 2 -23.19 -11.31 -4.13
N ARG A 3 -22.19 -12.03 -4.62
CA ARG A 3 -21.10 -11.42 -5.41
C ARG A 3 -21.68 -10.83 -6.68
N LEU A 4 -21.49 -9.52 -6.88
CA LEU A 4 -21.90 -8.82 -8.11
C LEU A 4 -21.09 -9.29 -9.34
N TYR A 5 -19.85 -9.77 -9.12
CA TYR A 5 -18.95 -10.24 -10.17
C TYR A 5 -18.18 -11.46 -9.70
N ASN A 6 -18.02 -12.44 -10.59
CA ASN A 6 -17.19 -13.62 -10.36
C ASN A 6 -15.92 -13.51 -11.22
N MET A 7 -14.97 -12.68 -10.77
CA MET A 7 -13.72 -12.43 -11.48
C MET A 7 -12.69 -13.51 -11.18
N THR A 8 -12.01 -13.97 -12.23
CA THR A 8 -10.84 -14.86 -12.09
C THR A 8 -9.63 -14.09 -11.54
N LYS A 9 -8.54 -14.79 -11.23
CA LYS A 9 -7.28 -14.17 -10.86
C LYS A 9 -6.74 -13.30 -11.98
N GLU A 10 -6.79 -13.82 -13.20
CA GLU A 10 -6.36 -13.12 -14.41
C GLU A 10 -7.15 -11.83 -14.66
N ASP A 11 -8.47 -11.88 -14.45
CA ASP A 11 -9.33 -10.69 -14.53
C ASP A 11 -8.90 -9.64 -13.49
N ASN A 12 -8.66 -10.06 -12.25
CA ASN A 12 -8.23 -9.15 -11.18
C ASN A 12 -6.87 -8.51 -11.50
N ILE A 13 -5.89 -9.28 -11.99
CA ILE A 13 -4.58 -8.77 -12.43
C ILE A 13 -4.76 -7.77 -13.57
N PHE A 14 -5.58 -8.12 -14.57
CA PHE A 14 -5.86 -7.23 -15.70
C PHE A 14 -6.45 -5.90 -15.23
N PHE A 15 -7.44 -5.94 -14.35
CA PHE A 15 -8.06 -4.72 -13.81
C PHE A 15 -7.07 -3.91 -12.96
N ALA A 16 -6.25 -4.55 -12.13
CA ALA A 16 -5.23 -3.87 -11.33
C ALA A 16 -4.24 -3.12 -12.24
N LYS A 17 -3.74 -3.77 -13.29
CA LYS A 17 -2.84 -3.15 -14.29
C LYS A 17 -3.52 -1.98 -15.03
N ARG A 18 -4.78 -2.15 -15.42
CA ARG A 18 -5.53 -1.11 -16.12
C ARG A 18 -5.82 0.11 -15.24
N LYS A 19 -5.94 -0.10 -13.93
CA LYS A 19 -6.25 0.95 -12.96
C LYS A 19 -5.03 1.48 -12.20
N ILE A 20 -3.82 1.05 -12.55
CA ILE A 20 -2.63 1.34 -11.77
C ILE A 20 -2.38 2.84 -11.58
N ILE A 21 -2.56 3.64 -12.62
CA ILE A 21 -2.37 5.11 -12.56
C ILE A 21 -3.44 5.74 -11.66
N ASP A 22 -4.69 5.33 -11.79
CA ASP A 22 -5.80 5.79 -10.95
C ASP A 22 -5.58 5.43 -9.48
N ASN A 23 -5.08 4.21 -9.22
CA ASN A 23 -4.75 3.76 -7.86
C ASN A 23 -3.58 4.55 -7.27
N ILE A 24 -2.50 4.77 -8.03
CA ILE A 24 -1.36 5.59 -7.60
C ILE A 24 -1.83 7.01 -7.28
N TYR A 25 -2.62 7.63 -8.15
CA TYR A 25 -3.17 8.96 -7.95
C TYR A 25 -4.01 9.06 -6.67
N LYS A 26 -4.92 8.09 -6.45
CA LYS A 26 -5.77 8.08 -5.26
C LYS A 26 -4.96 7.88 -3.98
N SER A 27 -3.99 6.95 -3.99
CA SER A 27 -3.09 6.75 -2.86
C SER A 27 -2.28 8.01 -2.57
N ALA A 28 -1.74 8.67 -3.59
CA ALA A 28 -1.01 9.92 -3.44
C ALA A 28 -1.85 11.01 -2.77
N ASN A 29 -3.12 11.15 -3.19
CA ASN A 29 -4.01 12.15 -2.57
C ASN A 29 -4.35 11.81 -1.11
N LEU A 30 -4.54 10.53 -0.77
CA LEU A 30 -4.77 10.10 0.61
C LEU A 30 -3.56 10.44 1.51
N GLU A 31 -2.36 10.35 0.99
CA GLU A 31 -1.11 10.72 1.66
C GLU A 31 -0.81 12.23 1.62
N GLY A 32 -1.74 13.04 1.11
CA GLY A 32 -1.58 14.49 1.02
C GLY A 32 -0.53 14.96 0.01
N ILE A 33 -0.16 14.11 -0.95
CA ILE A 33 0.77 14.46 -2.03
C ILE A 33 0.03 15.33 -3.04
N ALA A 34 0.46 16.57 -3.18
CA ALA A 34 -0.17 17.55 -4.06
C ALA A 34 0.18 17.29 -5.53
N VAL A 35 -0.60 16.41 -6.19
CA VAL A 35 -0.49 16.11 -7.62
C VAL A 35 -1.87 16.01 -8.25
N THR A 36 -1.98 16.33 -9.54
CA THR A 36 -3.19 16.07 -10.32
C THR A 36 -3.16 14.70 -10.97
N PHE A 37 -4.31 14.24 -11.46
CA PHE A 37 -4.35 13.00 -12.26
C PHE A 37 -3.48 13.10 -13.51
N ALA A 38 -3.49 14.25 -14.21
CA ALA A 38 -2.66 14.50 -15.38
C ALA A 38 -1.17 14.42 -15.05
N ASP A 39 -0.72 15.01 -13.93
CA ASP A 39 0.67 14.93 -13.48
C ASP A 39 1.07 13.48 -13.16
N THR A 40 0.15 12.68 -12.60
CA THR A 40 0.39 11.27 -12.32
C THR A 40 0.52 10.45 -13.61
N VAL A 41 -0.30 10.75 -14.63
CA VAL A 41 -0.19 10.14 -15.97
C VAL A 41 1.15 10.48 -16.60
N ASP A 42 1.56 11.75 -16.59
CA ASP A 42 2.85 12.20 -17.13
C ASP A 42 4.00 11.49 -16.41
N PHE A 43 3.98 11.48 -15.08
CA PHE A 43 4.99 10.79 -14.27
C PHE A 43 5.07 9.30 -14.62
N TYR A 44 3.93 8.61 -14.68
CA TYR A 44 3.90 7.17 -14.97
C TYR A 44 4.49 6.84 -16.35
N ASN A 45 4.26 7.72 -17.32
CA ASN A 45 4.78 7.61 -18.69
C ASN A 45 6.19 8.19 -18.87
N ASN A 46 6.88 8.56 -17.77
CA ASN A 46 8.20 9.18 -17.77
C ASN A 46 8.27 10.53 -18.51
N VAL A 47 7.17 11.26 -18.56
CA VAL A 47 7.10 12.63 -19.09
C VAL A 47 7.43 13.59 -17.95
N ASN A 48 8.56 14.26 -18.04
CA ASN A 48 8.92 15.29 -17.07
C ASN A 48 8.45 16.66 -17.56
N ASN A 49 7.38 17.17 -16.93
CA ASN A 49 6.82 18.48 -17.22
C ASN A 49 7.28 19.59 -16.24
N GLY A 50 8.16 19.24 -15.28
CA GLY A 50 8.69 20.17 -14.28
C GLY A 50 7.69 20.67 -13.22
N LYS A 51 6.47 20.12 -13.20
CA LYS A 51 5.39 20.55 -12.28
C LYS A 51 5.43 19.88 -10.92
N ILE A 52 6.00 18.68 -10.86
CA ILE A 52 6.04 17.86 -9.65
C ILE A 52 7.36 18.14 -8.92
N SER A 53 7.30 18.44 -7.61
CA SER A 53 8.51 18.57 -6.79
C SER A 53 9.28 17.24 -6.70
N VAL A 54 10.58 17.33 -6.45
CA VAL A 54 11.43 16.13 -6.32
C VAL A 54 10.91 15.22 -5.20
N ASP A 55 10.49 15.77 -4.07
CA ASP A 55 9.91 15.01 -2.96
C ASP A 55 8.64 14.25 -3.40
N ASN A 56 7.73 14.92 -4.09
CA ASN A 56 6.52 14.28 -4.60
C ASN A 56 6.82 13.24 -5.69
N MET A 57 7.84 13.45 -6.52
CA MET A 57 8.29 12.45 -7.49
C MET A 57 8.82 11.19 -6.81
N LEU A 58 9.58 11.33 -5.72
CA LEU A 58 10.07 10.18 -4.94
C LEU A 58 8.90 9.38 -4.31
N LYS A 59 7.90 10.08 -3.78
CA LYS A 59 6.70 9.46 -3.22
C LYS A 59 5.88 8.73 -4.28
N LEU A 60 5.64 9.34 -5.44
CA LEU A 60 4.97 8.70 -6.57
C LEU A 60 5.75 7.48 -7.09
N LYS A 61 7.09 7.60 -7.12
CA LYS A 61 7.95 6.48 -7.51
C LYS A 61 7.80 5.31 -6.53
N GLY A 62 7.80 5.56 -5.24
CA GLY A 62 7.58 4.53 -4.23
C GLY A 62 6.24 3.81 -4.41
N LEU A 63 5.14 4.55 -4.64
CA LEU A 63 3.84 3.96 -4.93
C LEU A 63 3.85 3.12 -6.21
N LYS A 64 4.49 3.59 -7.28
CA LYS A 64 4.64 2.83 -8.53
C LYS A 64 5.43 1.55 -8.30
N ASP A 65 6.58 1.63 -7.65
CA ASP A 65 7.46 0.49 -7.38
C ASP A 65 6.75 -0.57 -6.50
N ALA A 66 5.96 -0.15 -5.51
CA ALA A 66 5.16 -1.05 -4.67
C ALA A 66 4.08 -1.77 -5.48
N TRP A 67 3.37 -1.08 -6.37
CA TRP A 67 2.41 -1.71 -7.28
C TRP A 67 3.07 -2.70 -8.24
N GLU A 68 4.23 -2.35 -8.80
CA GLU A 68 5.00 -3.26 -9.66
C GLU A 68 5.47 -4.49 -8.88
N TYR A 69 5.94 -4.31 -7.63
CA TYR A 69 6.31 -5.41 -6.75
C TYR A 69 5.13 -6.35 -6.51
N ILE A 70 3.97 -5.83 -6.08
CA ILE A 70 2.76 -6.64 -5.83
C ILE A 70 2.33 -7.42 -7.09
N LEU A 71 2.33 -6.77 -8.26
CA LEU A 71 1.91 -7.41 -9.51
C LEU A 71 2.89 -8.49 -10.00
N ASN A 72 4.17 -8.37 -9.65
CA ASN A 72 5.21 -9.35 -10.00
C ASN A 72 5.31 -10.50 -8.99
N SER A 73 4.82 -10.32 -7.78
CA SER A 73 4.84 -11.29 -6.69
C SER A 73 3.43 -11.73 -6.26
N ILE A 74 2.48 -11.72 -7.18
CA ILE A 74 1.06 -12.01 -6.90
C ILE A 74 0.81 -13.45 -6.45
N ASP A 75 1.76 -14.34 -6.67
CA ASP A 75 1.73 -15.74 -6.29
C ASP A 75 2.47 -16.03 -4.99
N ASP A 76 3.17 -15.04 -4.45
CA ASP A 76 3.88 -15.17 -3.18
C ASP A 76 2.89 -15.15 -2.01
N ASP A 77 3.27 -15.82 -0.92
CA ASP A 77 2.48 -15.83 0.30
C ASP A 77 2.46 -14.44 0.95
N LEU A 78 1.29 -14.02 1.41
CA LEU A 78 1.15 -12.79 2.19
C LEU A 78 1.66 -13.01 3.62
N THR A 79 2.90 -12.62 3.86
CA THR A 79 3.61 -12.73 5.15
C THR A 79 3.91 -11.35 5.73
N ILE A 80 4.31 -11.31 6.99
CA ILE A 80 4.83 -10.07 7.61
C ILE A 80 6.00 -9.50 6.80
N ASN A 81 6.91 -10.36 6.33
CA ASN A 81 8.04 -9.92 5.51
C ASN A 81 7.59 -9.35 4.15
N TYR A 82 6.53 -9.92 3.56
CA TYR A 82 5.94 -9.38 2.33
C TYR A 82 5.39 -7.96 2.56
N ILE A 83 4.68 -7.74 3.68
CA ILE A 83 4.14 -6.41 4.05
C ILE A 83 5.28 -5.42 4.31
N LYS A 84 6.31 -5.82 5.05
CA LYS A 84 7.53 -5.01 5.25
C LYS A 84 8.20 -4.64 3.94
N LYS A 85 8.23 -5.56 2.97
CA LYS A 85 8.78 -5.30 1.65
C LYS A 85 7.96 -4.29 0.87
N ILE A 86 6.62 -4.34 0.93
CA ILE A 86 5.76 -3.31 0.33
C ILE A 86 6.06 -1.95 0.94
N HIS A 87 6.13 -1.85 2.28
CA HIS A 87 6.50 -0.61 2.97
C HIS A 87 7.88 -0.09 2.54
N PHE A 88 8.85 -1.00 2.41
CA PHE A 88 10.18 -0.64 1.87
C PHE A 88 10.07 -0.04 0.47
N GLU A 89 9.33 -0.65 -0.46
CA GLU A 89 9.18 -0.15 -1.82
C GLU A 89 8.50 1.23 -1.86
N ILE A 90 7.47 1.44 -1.02
CA ILE A 90 6.79 2.74 -0.92
C ILE A 90 7.74 3.82 -0.44
N CYS A 91 8.54 3.54 0.58
CA CYS A 91 9.30 4.55 1.33
C CYS A 91 10.76 4.69 0.91
N LYS A 92 11.30 3.79 0.07
CA LYS A 92 12.71 3.87 -0.36
C LYS A 92 13.01 5.19 -1.08
N GLY A 93 14.14 5.80 -0.70
CA GLY A 93 14.53 7.12 -1.22
C GLY A 93 13.84 8.30 -0.51
N GLN A 94 12.96 8.05 0.44
CA GLN A 94 12.37 9.05 1.32
C GLN A 94 13.07 9.05 2.68
N ASN A 95 12.90 10.12 3.45
CA ASN A 95 13.48 10.19 4.80
C ASN A 95 12.57 9.50 5.84
N VAL A 96 12.43 8.18 5.70
CA VAL A 96 11.63 7.31 6.60
C VAL A 96 12.56 6.37 7.36
N ASN A 97 12.38 6.31 8.68
CA ASN A 97 13.14 5.42 9.55
C ASN A 97 12.24 4.89 10.69
N PRO A 98 12.13 3.58 10.89
CA PRO A 98 12.83 2.51 10.18
C PRO A 98 12.21 2.24 8.79
N LEU A 99 13.05 1.93 7.81
CA LEU A 99 12.63 1.64 6.44
C LEU A 99 12.36 0.14 6.27
N GLY A 100 11.11 -0.22 5.93
CA GLY A 100 10.71 -1.61 5.75
C GLY A 100 10.72 -2.45 7.04
N GLU A 101 10.72 -1.78 8.19
CA GLU A 101 10.73 -2.43 9.50
C GLU A 101 9.65 -1.85 10.41
N PHE A 102 9.30 -2.56 11.46
CA PHE A 102 8.39 -2.04 12.46
C PHE A 102 9.05 -0.91 13.26
N ARG A 103 8.24 0.09 13.61
CA ARG A 103 8.66 1.17 14.51
C ARG A 103 8.98 0.62 15.90
N GLU A 104 9.95 1.22 16.57
CA GLU A 104 10.31 0.91 17.94
C GLU A 104 9.74 1.92 18.95
N THR A 105 9.22 3.04 18.47
CA THR A 105 8.69 4.13 19.29
C THR A 105 7.18 4.25 19.19
N GLY A 106 6.57 4.74 20.27
CA GLY A 106 5.15 5.07 20.30
C GLY A 106 4.81 6.20 19.32
N VAL A 107 3.64 6.11 18.72
CA VAL A 107 3.07 7.16 17.87
C VAL A 107 1.71 7.60 18.40
N GLY A 108 1.26 8.76 18.00
CA GLY A 108 -0.08 9.26 18.31
C GLY A 108 -0.76 9.78 17.06
N ILE A 109 -2.08 9.69 17.04
CA ILE A 109 -2.90 10.27 15.99
C ILE A 109 -3.42 11.61 16.48
N THR A 110 -3.13 12.68 15.73
CA THR A 110 -3.58 14.03 16.06
C THR A 110 -5.11 14.08 16.15
N GLY A 111 -5.63 14.72 17.19
CA GLY A 111 -7.07 14.87 17.40
C GLY A 111 -7.74 13.72 18.15
N THR A 112 -6.98 12.71 18.59
CA THR A 112 -7.50 11.60 19.41
C THR A 112 -6.55 11.28 20.57
N SER A 113 -7.11 10.73 21.68
CA SER A 113 -6.35 10.18 22.78
C SER A 113 -5.90 8.73 22.55
N TRP A 114 -6.39 8.09 21.48
CA TRP A 114 -6.00 6.72 21.16
C TRP A 114 -4.52 6.63 20.80
N ARG A 115 -3.88 5.56 21.27
CA ARG A 115 -2.48 5.27 21.01
C ARG A 115 -2.37 3.84 20.49
N PRO A 116 -1.80 3.62 19.29
CA PRO A 116 -1.50 2.27 18.80
C PRO A 116 -0.50 1.60 19.74
N LYS A 117 -0.69 0.30 19.98
CA LYS A 117 0.28 -0.52 20.71
C LYS A 117 1.64 -0.47 20.02
N LEU A 118 2.70 -0.68 20.80
CA LEU A 118 4.02 -0.92 20.21
C LEU A 118 4.02 -2.25 19.46
N PRO A 119 4.73 -2.35 18.33
CA PRO A 119 4.90 -3.62 17.63
C PRO A 119 5.42 -4.76 18.50
N SER A 120 6.29 -4.46 19.47
CA SER A 120 6.80 -5.43 20.44
C SER A 120 5.73 -5.99 21.40
N GLU A 121 4.56 -5.36 21.48
CA GLU A 121 3.43 -5.78 22.31
C GLU A 121 2.40 -6.61 21.52
N CYS A 122 2.63 -6.83 20.23
CA CYS A 122 1.71 -7.49 19.30
C CYS A 122 2.32 -8.78 18.75
N ASP A 123 1.50 -9.81 18.58
CA ASP A 123 1.86 -11.02 17.85
C ASP A 123 1.32 -10.93 16.42
N TYR A 124 2.01 -10.15 15.60
CA TYR A 124 1.58 -9.90 14.23
C TYR A 124 1.50 -11.14 13.33
N GLU A 125 2.35 -12.14 13.57
CA GLU A 125 2.29 -13.41 12.83
C GLU A 125 0.98 -14.13 13.12
N LYS A 126 0.59 -14.20 14.39
CA LYS A 126 -0.68 -14.80 14.78
C LYS A 126 -1.86 -14.00 14.25
N GLU A 127 -1.84 -12.68 14.43
CA GLU A 127 -2.92 -11.79 13.99
C GLU A 127 -3.13 -11.89 12.46
N LEU A 128 -2.04 -11.88 11.68
CA LEU A 128 -2.10 -12.05 10.23
C LEU A 128 -2.67 -13.42 9.85
N ASN A 129 -2.22 -14.49 10.48
CA ASN A 129 -2.72 -15.84 10.24
C ASN A 129 -4.22 -15.94 10.55
N ASP A 130 -4.69 -15.34 11.65
CA ASP A 130 -6.10 -15.32 12.01
C ASP A 130 -6.95 -14.60 10.93
N ILE A 131 -6.45 -13.50 10.38
CA ILE A 131 -7.08 -12.78 9.26
C ILE A 131 -7.12 -13.64 7.99
N LEU A 132 -5.98 -14.26 7.62
CA LEU A 132 -5.85 -15.05 6.38
C LEU A 132 -6.69 -16.33 6.40
N ASN A 133 -6.98 -16.87 7.58
CA ASN A 133 -7.87 -18.02 7.75
C ASN A 133 -9.36 -17.70 7.61
N ASN A 134 -9.74 -16.43 7.39
CA ASN A 134 -11.13 -16.07 7.16
C ASN A 134 -11.63 -16.64 5.81
N PRO A 135 -12.68 -17.47 5.81
CA PRO A 135 -13.19 -18.09 4.58
C PRO A 135 -13.86 -17.09 3.63
N ASP A 136 -14.35 -15.95 4.13
CA ASP A 136 -14.92 -14.90 3.30
C ASP A 136 -13.83 -13.94 2.83
N LYS A 137 -13.54 -13.99 1.52
CA LYS A 137 -12.49 -13.16 0.91
C LYS A 137 -12.75 -11.65 0.99
N GLN A 138 -14.00 -11.24 1.08
CA GLN A 138 -14.36 -9.82 1.21
C GLN A 138 -14.08 -9.35 2.63
N ASP A 139 -14.50 -10.12 3.64
CA ASP A 139 -14.19 -9.84 5.04
C ASP A 139 -12.69 -9.90 5.30
N LEU A 140 -11.98 -10.86 4.69
CA LEU A 140 -10.53 -10.95 4.75
C LEU A 140 -9.87 -9.66 4.26
N ALA A 141 -10.25 -9.16 3.08
CA ALA A 141 -9.69 -7.93 2.52
C ALA A 141 -9.97 -6.70 3.42
N ILE A 142 -11.19 -6.60 3.99
CA ILE A 142 -11.55 -5.51 4.91
C ILE A 142 -10.76 -5.63 6.21
N ASN A 143 -10.67 -6.82 6.79
CA ASN A 143 -9.94 -7.05 8.03
C ASN A 143 -8.44 -6.76 7.85
N LEU A 144 -7.86 -7.18 6.72
CA LEU A 144 -6.46 -6.88 6.40
C LEU A 144 -6.24 -5.36 6.28
N PHE A 145 -7.13 -4.65 5.57
CA PHE A 145 -7.05 -3.20 5.42
C PHE A 145 -7.13 -2.46 6.77
N CYS A 146 -8.00 -2.92 7.67
CA CYS A 146 -8.16 -2.31 8.99
C CYS A 146 -7.00 -2.65 9.95
N TRP A 147 -6.27 -3.73 9.67
CA TRP A 147 -5.18 -4.21 10.53
C TRP A 147 -3.84 -3.54 10.19
N ILE A 148 -3.55 -3.26 8.92
CA ILE A 148 -2.34 -2.57 8.46
C ILE A 148 -2.35 -1.10 8.89
#